data_e8a1c6f71b0012d810a4c0f2c56c5e2f
#
_entry.id   e8a1c6f71b0012d810a4c0f2c56c5e2f
#
_cell.length_a   1.000
_cell.length_b   1.000
_cell.length_c   1.000
_cell.angle_alpha   90.00
_cell.angle_beta   90.00
_cell.angle_gamma   90.00
#
_symmetry.space_group_name_H-M   'P 1'
#
loop_
_entity.id
_entity.type
_entity.pdbx_description
1 polymer ?
#
loop_
_entity_poly.entity_id
_entity_poly.type
_entity_poly.pdbx_seq_one_letter_code
_entity_poly.pdbx_strand_id
1 'polypeptide(L)'
;MNFETFPYDFNECIINFKNWDGSARRVQLQSPKIYILDKNGNEIGGSELNYPKSGRLNYNFNLKSLPNTVYREKGNNYSLAQVKLNFGRTEKSQAEILSGYHTTTGIFAFLSLISFFINLDAVPGKPLSCSYFLNCML
;
A
#
# COMPACT_ATOMS: atom_id res chain seq x y z
N MET A 1 0.07 -5.56 7.41
CA MET A 1 -0.71 -4.60 6.59
C MET A 1 -1.98 -4.29 7.34
N ASN A 2 -2.24 -3.02 7.57
CA ASN A 2 -3.48 -2.60 8.20
C ASN A 2 -4.47 -2.20 7.09
N PHE A 3 -5.56 -2.94 6.94
CA PHE A 3 -6.59 -2.69 5.92
C PHE A 3 -7.78 -1.87 6.44
N GLU A 4 -7.76 -1.51 7.72
CA GLU A 4 -8.88 -0.78 8.35
C GLU A 4 -9.12 0.60 7.75
N THR A 5 -8.09 1.18 7.13
CA THR A 5 -8.15 2.52 6.51
C THR A 5 -8.17 2.49 4.99
N PHE A 6 -8.52 1.36 4.39
CA PHE A 6 -8.64 1.26 2.94
C PHE A 6 -9.62 2.32 2.37
N PRO A 7 -9.30 3.03 1.28
CA PRO A 7 -8.11 2.97 0.42
C PRO A 7 -6.94 3.88 0.86
N TYR A 8 -6.99 4.46 2.06
CA TYR A 8 -5.98 5.36 2.63
C TYR A 8 -4.90 4.62 3.40
N ASP A 9 -4.62 3.39 2.99
CA ASP A 9 -3.67 2.52 3.67
C ASP A 9 -2.25 3.10 3.60
N PHE A 10 -1.67 3.23 4.77
CA PHE A 10 -0.28 3.61 4.95
C PHE A 10 0.42 2.52 5.77
N ASN A 11 1.54 2.06 5.25
CA ASN A 11 2.30 0.99 5.87
C ASN A 11 3.73 1.43 6.16
N GLU A 12 4.23 1.01 7.29
CA GLU A 12 5.59 1.24 7.72
C GLU A 12 6.30 -0.08 7.97
N CYS A 13 7.48 -0.24 7.39
CA CYS A 13 8.33 -1.40 7.58
C CYS A 13 9.75 -0.96 7.94
N ILE A 14 10.41 -1.68 8.84
CA ILE A 14 11.81 -1.48 9.16
C ILE A 14 12.59 -2.69 8.65
N ILE A 15 13.53 -2.43 7.75
CA ILE A 15 14.43 -3.44 7.21
C ILE A 15 15.72 -3.38 8.02
N ASN A 16 16.08 -4.49 8.62
CA ASN A 16 17.24 -4.61 9.48
C ASN A 16 18.35 -5.37 8.77
N PHE A 17 19.51 -4.76 8.67
CA PHE A 17 20.74 -5.39 8.19
C PHE A 17 21.66 -5.68 9.36
N LYS A 18 22.04 -6.92 9.53
CA LYS A 18 22.86 -7.40 10.64
C LYS A 18 23.96 -8.27 10.07
N ASN A 19 25.16 -8.16 10.66
CA ASN A 19 26.26 -9.07 10.34
C ASN A 19 26.16 -10.32 11.20
N TRP A 20 26.18 -11.51 10.57
CA TRP A 20 26.11 -12.79 11.26
C TRP A 20 27.40 -13.19 11.98
N ASP A 21 28.55 -12.84 11.40
CA ASP A 21 29.84 -13.39 11.80
C ASP A 21 30.67 -12.49 12.70
N GLY A 22 30.19 -11.29 13.01
CA GLY A 22 31.00 -10.29 13.72
C GLY A 22 30.27 -9.59 14.85
N SER A 23 30.89 -9.60 16.04
CA SER A 23 30.48 -8.67 17.08
C SER A 23 30.73 -7.23 16.64
N ALA A 24 29.99 -6.26 17.19
CA ALA A 24 30.16 -4.84 16.93
C ALA A 24 31.58 -4.30 17.19
N ARG A 25 32.41 -5.06 17.89
CA ARG A 25 33.84 -4.75 18.09
C ARG A 25 34.69 -5.01 16.86
N ARG A 26 34.31 -5.98 16.02
CA ARG A 26 35.06 -6.36 14.80
C ARG A 26 34.51 -5.74 13.55
N VAL A 27 33.18 -5.66 13.46
CA VAL A 27 32.48 -5.16 12.28
C VAL A 27 31.42 -4.16 12.69
N GLN A 28 31.60 -2.93 12.25
CA GLN A 28 30.60 -1.88 12.42
C GLN A 28 29.97 -1.59 11.04
N LEU A 29 28.66 -1.74 10.99
CA LEU A 29 27.90 -1.34 9.81
C LEU A 29 27.75 0.18 9.82
N GLN A 30 27.92 0.82 8.69
CA GLN A 30 27.62 2.24 8.52
C GLN A 30 26.14 2.43 8.18
N SER A 31 25.63 3.65 8.39
CA SER A 31 24.29 4.00 7.98
C SER A 31 24.14 3.77 6.48
N PRO A 32 23.10 3.03 6.05
CA PRO A 32 22.94 2.68 4.65
C PRO A 32 22.66 3.95 3.83
N LYS A 33 23.28 4.02 2.66
CA LYS A 33 22.95 5.01 1.64
C LYS A 33 21.87 4.43 0.73
N ILE A 34 20.89 5.23 0.41
CA ILE A 34 19.74 4.83 -0.41
C ILE A 34 19.79 5.63 -1.70
N TYR A 35 19.94 4.96 -2.84
CA TYR A 35 19.94 5.63 -4.14
C TYR A 35 19.31 4.78 -5.23
N ILE A 36 18.81 5.45 -6.25
CA ILE A 36 18.38 4.84 -7.50
C ILE A 36 19.36 5.28 -8.58
N LEU A 37 19.73 4.35 -9.44
CA LEU A 37 20.46 4.67 -10.66
C LEU A 37 19.47 5.12 -11.73
N ASP A 38 19.67 6.29 -12.26
CA ASP A 38 18.97 6.80 -13.44
C ASP A 38 19.44 6.02 -14.69
N LYS A 39 18.72 6.18 -15.81
CA LYS A 39 19.07 5.59 -17.10
C LYS A 39 20.48 5.94 -17.58
N ASN A 40 21.02 7.05 -17.11
CA ASN A 40 22.37 7.53 -17.42
C ASN A 40 23.42 7.05 -16.40
N GLY A 41 23.02 6.24 -15.42
CA GLY A 41 23.91 5.76 -14.36
C GLY A 41 24.16 6.77 -13.24
N ASN A 42 23.43 7.89 -13.19
CA ASN A 42 23.58 8.87 -12.12
C ASN A 42 22.85 8.40 -10.86
N GLU A 43 23.49 8.56 -9.71
CA GLU A 43 22.92 8.26 -8.42
C GLU A 43 21.96 9.37 -7.96
N ILE A 44 20.72 9.00 -7.64
CA ILE A 44 19.70 9.89 -7.07
C ILE A 44 19.30 9.35 -5.72
N GLY A 45 19.54 10.13 -4.65
CA GLY A 45 19.20 9.72 -3.29
C GLY A 45 20.20 10.22 -2.27
N GLY A 46 20.33 9.47 -1.17
CA GLY A 46 21.18 9.81 -0.03
C GLY A 46 20.71 9.13 1.25
N SER A 47 20.41 9.92 2.27
CA SER A 47 19.84 9.42 3.52
C SER A 47 18.33 9.16 3.44
N GLU A 48 17.67 9.76 2.45
CA GLU A 48 16.23 9.64 2.19
C GLU A 48 15.96 9.63 0.69
N LEU A 49 15.04 8.78 0.28
CA LEU A 49 14.59 8.64 -1.10
C LEU A 49 13.09 8.58 -1.16
N ASN A 50 12.48 9.49 -1.90
CA ASN A 50 11.05 9.49 -2.23
C ASN A 50 10.85 9.03 -3.68
N TYR A 51 10.06 7.99 -3.87
CA TYR A 51 9.76 7.43 -5.18
C TYR A 51 8.28 7.02 -5.29
N PRO A 52 7.62 7.24 -6.41
CA PRO A 52 8.09 7.91 -7.61
C PRO A 52 8.02 9.43 -7.50
N LYS A 53 8.94 10.11 -8.15
CA LYS A 53 8.88 11.58 -8.32
C LYS A 53 7.76 12.00 -9.29
N SER A 54 7.28 11.08 -10.11
CA SER A 54 6.20 11.32 -11.07
C SER A 54 5.12 10.28 -10.84
N GLY A 55 3.92 10.66 -10.48
CA GLY A 55 2.77 9.84 -10.09
C GLY A 55 2.28 8.74 -11.06
N ARG A 56 3.22 8.01 -11.67
CA ARG A 56 2.93 6.88 -12.58
C ARG A 56 2.63 5.58 -11.86
N LEU A 57 3.03 5.45 -10.60
CA LEU A 57 2.75 4.27 -9.80
C LEU A 57 1.57 4.53 -8.87
N ASN A 58 0.80 3.50 -8.59
CA ASN A 58 -0.33 3.55 -7.67
C ASN A 58 0.10 3.69 -6.20
N TYR A 59 1.40 3.58 -5.92
CA TYR A 59 1.99 3.65 -4.59
C TYR A 59 3.14 4.64 -4.54
N ASN A 60 3.21 5.39 -3.45
CA ASN A 60 4.35 6.19 -3.08
C ASN A 60 5.23 5.40 -2.11
N PHE A 61 6.54 5.47 -2.31
CA PHE A 61 7.53 4.86 -1.43
C PHE A 61 8.44 5.96 -0.87
N ASN A 62 8.62 5.94 0.43
CA ASN A 62 9.62 6.74 1.11
C ASN A 62 10.56 5.79 1.84
N LEU A 63 11.83 5.83 1.48
CA LEU A 63 12.90 5.10 2.16
C LEU A 63 13.77 6.08 2.91
N LYS A 64 13.98 5.82 4.19
CA LYS A 64 14.81 6.65 5.05
C LYS A 64 15.83 5.79 5.77
N SER A 65 17.09 6.18 5.67
CA SER A 65 18.17 5.60 6.46
C SER A 65 18.00 6.01 7.93
N LEU A 66 18.07 5.06 8.81
CA LEU A 66 18.08 5.30 10.25
C LEU A 66 19.54 5.29 10.76
N PRO A 67 19.80 5.96 11.88
CA PRO A 67 21.12 5.91 12.51
C PRO A 67 21.43 4.49 12.93
N ASN A 68 22.71 4.13 12.87
CA ASN A 68 23.16 2.82 13.31
C ASN A 68 22.88 2.63 14.79
N THR A 69 22.44 1.43 15.12
CA THR A 69 22.19 1.01 16.49
C THR A 69 23.01 -0.23 16.80
N VAL A 70 23.22 -0.46 18.08
CA VAL A 70 23.85 -1.67 18.59
C VAL A 70 22.80 -2.45 19.38
N TYR A 71 22.57 -3.70 18.99
CA TYR A 71 21.69 -4.55 19.73
C TYR A 71 22.48 -5.70 20.40
N ARG A 72 21.98 -6.19 21.51
CA ARG A 72 22.62 -7.24 22.30
C ARG A 72 21.85 -8.55 22.12
N GLU A 73 22.58 -9.60 21.72
CA GLU A 73 22.04 -10.94 21.62
C GLU A 73 23.01 -11.95 22.20
N LYS A 74 22.56 -12.82 23.09
CA LYS A 74 23.39 -13.87 23.76
C LYS A 74 24.69 -13.35 24.33
N GLY A 75 24.67 -12.15 24.93
CA GLY A 75 25.84 -11.54 25.55
C GLY A 75 26.79 -10.80 24.60
N ASN A 76 26.60 -10.90 23.30
CA ASN A 76 27.37 -10.19 22.29
C ASN A 76 26.62 -8.95 21.75
N ASN A 77 27.40 -7.92 21.47
CA ASN A 77 26.88 -6.70 20.83
C ASN A 77 27.09 -6.80 19.32
N TYR A 78 26.05 -6.51 18.55
CA TYR A 78 26.05 -6.51 17.09
C TYR A 78 25.68 -5.13 16.55
N SER A 79 26.36 -4.71 15.51
CA SER A 79 26.01 -3.48 14.79
C SER A 79 24.81 -3.77 13.89
N LEU A 80 23.83 -2.86 13.91
CA LEU A 80 22.59 -2.95 13.17
C LEU A 80 22.42 -1.70 12.30
N ALA A 81 22.34 -1.90 10.99
CA ALA A 81 21.96 -0.86 10.06
C ALA A 81 20.50 -1.02 9.67
N GLN A 82 19.75 0.07 9.65
CA GLN A 82 18.30 0.04 9.48
C GLN A 82 17.86 0.98 8.37
N VAL A 83 16.88 0.53 7.60
CA VAL A 83 16.16 1.34 6.62
C VAL A 83 14.68 1.30 6.96
N LYS A 84 14.08 2.46 7.11
CA LYS A 84 12.64 2.63 7.26
C LYS A 84 12.03 2.77 5.88
N LEU A 85 11.11 1.90 5.56
CA LEU A 85 10.30 1.93 4.34
C LEU A 85 8.88 2.32 4.71
N ASN A 86 8.45 3.45 4.22
CA ASN A 86 7.06 3.87 4.27
C ASN A 86 6.46 3.72 2.87
N PHE A 87 5.29 3.13 2.77
CA PHE A 87 4.58 3.05 1.50
C PHE A 87 3.08 3.21 1.69
N GLY A 88 2.46 3.89 0.76
CA GLY A 88 1.03 4.15 0.75
C GLY A 88 0.53 4.39 -0.66
N ARG A 89 -0.77 4.36 -0.85
CA ARG A 89 -1.36 4.63 -2.16
C ARG A 89 -1.23 6.09 -2.52
N THR A 90 -1.06 6.37 -3.81
CA THR A 90 -1.11 7.75 -4.30
C THR A 90 -2.54 8.30 -4.21
N GLU A 91 -2.69 9.61 -4.07
CA GLU A 91 -4.01 10.28 -4.07
C GLU A 91 -4.81 9.92 -5.33
N LYS A 92 -4.15 9.84 -6.47
CA LYS A 92 -4.79 9.41 -7.72
C LYS A 92 -5.36 8.00 -7.62
N SER A 93 -4.58 7.04 -7.09
CA SER A 93 -5.04 5.67 -6.92
C SER A 93 -6.19 5.56 -5.92
N GLN A 94 -6.16 6.35 -4.85
CA GLN A 94 -7.25 6.43 -3.88
C GLN A 94 -8.52 6.96 -4.53
N ALA A 95 -8.42 8.04 -5.31
CA ALA A 95 -9.54 8.64 -6.02
C ALA A 95 -10.15 7.69 -7.07
N GLU A 96 -9.31 6.97 -7.82
CA GLU A 96 -9.76 5.96 -8.80
C GLU A 96 -10.54 4.83 -8.15
N ILE A 97 -10.07 4.32 -7.00
CA ILE A 97 -10.76 3.26 -6.24
C ILE A 97 -12.10 3.76 -5.72
N LEU A 98 -12.14 4.95 -5.10
CA LEU A 98 -13.37 5.53 -4.58
C LEU A 98 -14.38 5.82 -5.69
N SER A 99 -13.92 6.41 -6.79
CA SER A 99 -14.77 6.67 -7.95
C SER A 99 -15.36 5.39 -8.53
N GLY A 100 -14.54 4.34 -8.67
CA GLY A 100 -15.01 3.03 -9.13
C GLY A 100 -16.08 2.45 -8.20
N TYR A 101 -15.85 2.50 -6.89
CA TYR A 101 -16.81 2.02 -5.90
C TYR A 101 -18.13 2.80 -5.95
N HIS A 102 -18.07 4.13 -5.93
CA HIS A 102 -19.27 4.97 -6.00
C HIS A 102 -20.04 4.79 -7.30
N THR A 103 -19.35 4.69 -8.44
CA THR A 103 -19.99 4.45 -9.73
C THR A 103 -20.72 3.11 -9.73
N THR A 104 -20.07 2.05 -9.28
CA THR A 104 -20.67 0.72 -9.24
C THR A 104 -21.87 0.67 -8.30
N THR A 105 -21.74 1.23 -7.10
CA THR A 105 -22.84 1.30 -6.13
C THR A 105 -24.00 2.15 -6.67
N GLY A 106 -23.70 3.26 -7.34
CA GLY A 106 -24.71 4.12 -7.97
C GLY A 106 -25.48 3.41 -9.06
N ILE A 107 -24.81 2.63 -9.92
CA ILE A 107 -25.46 1.83 -10.97
C ILE A 107 -26.41 0.80 -10.33
N PHE A 108 -25.95 0.07 -9.30
CA PHE A 108 -26.80 -0.91 -8.61
C PHE A 108 -28.01 -0.26 -7.94
N ALA A 109 -27.82 0.88 -7.27
CA ALA A 109 -28.91 1.62 -6.66
C ALA A 109 -29.93 2.08 -7.71
N PHE A 110 -29.46 2.58 -8.85
CA PHE A 110 -30.31 3.01 -9.96
C PHE A 110 -31.10 1.85 -10.56
N LEU A 111 -30.46 0.72 -10.81
CA LEU A 111 -31.13 -0.49 -11.30
C LEU A 111 -32.15 -1.01 -10.30
N SER A 112 -31.86 -0.97 -9.02
CA SER A 112 -32.81 -1.27 -7.95
C SER A 112 -34.04 -0.37 -8.00
N LEU A 113 -33.84 0.95 -8.13
CA LEU A 113 -34.94 1.90 -8.25
C LEU A 113 -35.81 1.61 -9.48
N ILE A 114 -35.20 1.38 -10.64
CA ILE A 114 -35.94 1.05 -11.86
C ILE A 114 -36.82 -0.20 -11.64
N SER A 115 -36.34 -1.18 -10.91
CA SER A 115 -37.09 -2.41 -10.64
C SER A 115 -38.41 -2.17 -9.90
N PHE A 116 -38.53 -1.09 -9.11
CA PHE A 116 -39.79 -0.70 -8.46
C PHE A 116 -40.79 -0.08 -9.43
N PHE A 117 -40.33 0.52 -10.51
CA PHE A 117 -41.20 1.18 -11.51
C PHE A 117 -41.61 0.21 -12.63
N ILE A 118 -40.96 -0.93 -12.76
CA ILE A 118 -41.38 -1.95 -13.72
C ILE A 118 -42.67 -2.59 -13.21
N ASN A 119 -43.74 -2.46 -13.99
CA ASN A 119 -45.01 -3.07 -13.67
C ASN A 119 -44.86 -4.59 -13.69
N LEU A 120 -44.90 -5.19 -12.50
CA LEU A 120 -44.67 -6.61 -12.28
C LEU A 120 -45.69 -7.49 -13.03
N ASP A 121 -46.85 -6.94 -13.44
CA ASP A 121 -47.90 -7.66 -14.18
C ASP A 121 -47.60 -7.85 -15.65
N ALA A 122 -46.67 -7.13 -16.19
CA ALA A 122 -46.31 -7.18 -17.60
C ALA A 122 -45.16 -8.16 -17.92
N VAL A 123 -44.48 -8.74 -16.94
CA VAL A 123 -43.30 -9.57 -17.15
C VAL A 123 -43.56 -11.02 -16.77
N PRO A 124 -43.60 -11.97 -17.72
CA PRO A 124 -43.68 -13.41 -17.39
C PRO A 124 -42.38 -13.88 -16.71
N GLY A 125 -42.47 -14.54 -15.58
CA GLY A 125 -41.33 -15.09 -14.84
C GLY A 125 -40.93 -14.33 -13.55
N LYS A 126 -41.84 -13.62 -12.98
CA LYS A 126 -41.75 -12.67 -11.86
C LYS A 126 -41.05 -13.04 -10.56
N PRO A 127 -41.05 -14.26 -10.04
CA PRO A 127 -40.46 -14.47 -8.72
C PRO A 127 -38.93 -14.48 -8.70
N LEU A 128 -38.27 -14.59 -9.85
CA LEU A 128 -36.82 -14.75 -9.91
C LEU A 128 -36.02 -13.42 -9.99
N SER A 129 -36.61 -12.36 -10.54
CA SER A 129 -35.85 -11.11 -10.76
C SER A 129 -35.63 -10.30 -9.48
N CYS A 130 -36.58 -10.29 -8.57
CA CYS A 130 -36.48 -9.51 -7.32
C CYS A 130 -35.54 -10.15 -6.29
N SER A 131 -35.51 -11.49 -6.23
CA SER A 131 -34.62 -12.19 -5.28
C SER A 131 -33.15 -12.19 -5.71
N TYR A 132 -32.85 -12.12 -7.00
CA TYR A 132 -31.46 -11.99 -7.47
C TYR A 132 -30.85 -10.64 -7.16
N PHE A 133 -31.59 -9.55 -7.24
CA PHE A 133 -31.07 -8.21 -6.91
C PHE A 133 -30.85 -8.04 -5.40
N LEU A 134 -31.68 -8.60 -4.56
CA LEU A 134 -31.52 -8.54 -3.09
C LEU A 134 -30.34 -9.38 -2.61
N ASN A 135 -30.05 -10.51 -3.22
CA ASN A 135 -28.90 -11.36 -2.87
C ASN A 135 -27.56 -10.83 -3.38
N CYS A 136 -27.53 -9.88 -4.30
CA CYS A 136 -26.29 -9.21 -4.71
C CYS A 136 -25.93 -8.01 -3.83
N MET A 137 -26.83 -7.55 -2.95
CA MET A 137 -26.61 -6.42 -2.05
C MET A 137 -26.29 -6.80 -0.59
N LEU A 138 -26.39 -8.08 -0.23
CA LEU A 138 -25.96 -8.65 1.04
C LEU A 138 -24.60 -9.35 0.89
#